data_7237155e18626bccdb0f62477225be0d
#
_entry.id   7237155e18626bccdb0f62477225be0d
#
_cell.length_a   1.000
_cell.length_b   1.000
_cell.length_c   1.000
_cell.angle_alpha   90.00
_cell.angle_beta   90.00
_cell.angle_gamma   90.00
#
_symmetry.space_group_name_H-M   'P 1'
#
loop_
_entity.id
_entity.type
_entity.pdbx_description
1 polymer ?
#
loop_
_entity_poly.entity_id
_entity_poly.type
_entity_poly.pdbx_seq_one_letter_code
_entity_poly.pdbx_strand_id
1 'polypeptide(L)'
;MELKSRVMKAAIEVFDEKGIRFTMDDLSAKLGISKRTLYEQIGNKEDVIRLFIQEAFASIKEQEQRILSDSSLDVIEKLKRVIPIMPAVSDVLDYRRVYEIEKTYPKLFAEIEGHLQADWDQTMALIEEGIRQKRIKPIHPVILKEMIVGTMNRMLKDRFLMDTNLTYDEALKEMIDILFTGILHEAPL
;
A
#
# COMPACT_ATOMS: atom_id res chain seq x y z
N MET A 1 11.28 22.68 -0.72
CA MET A 1 10.97 21.25 -0.59
C MET A 1 11.92 20.66 0.44
N GLU A 2 11.39 20.08 1.50
CA GLU A 2 12.19 19.54 2.62
C GLU A 2 13.12 18.42 2.14
N LEU A 3 14.32 18.29 2.74
CA LEU A 3 15.31 17.29 2.34
C LEU A 3 14.74 15.87 2.35
N LYS A 4 13.94 15.52 3.36
CA LYS A 4 13.28 14.21 3.44
C LYS A 4 12.45 13.88 2.20
N SER A 5 11.63 14.81 1.71
CA SER A 5 10.81 14.62 0.50
C SER A 5 11.68 14.42 -0.76
N ARG A 6 12.81 15.14 -0.86
CA ARG A 6 13.76 14.93 -1.96
C ARG A 6 14.45 13.57 -1.88
N VAL A 7 14.85 13.16 -0.67
CA VAL A 7 15.48 11.85 -0.44
C VAL A 7 14.51 10.73 -0.79
N MET A 8 13.26 10.83 -0.35
CA MET A 8 12.22 9.84 -0.66
C MET A 8 12.02 9.69 -2.17
N LYS A 9 11.84 10.80 -2.90
CA LYS A 9 11.68 10.77 -4.36
C LYS A 9 12.87 10.12 -5.06
N ALA A 10 14.09 10.53 -4.69
CA ALA A 10 15.30 9.96 -5.25
C ALA A 10 15.46 8.47 -4.90
N ALA A 11 15.09 8.06 -3.68
CA ALA A 11 15.15 6.67 -3.24
C ALA A 11 14.21 5.78 -4.05
N ILE A 12 12.99 6.23 -4.35
CA ILE A 12 12.03 5.50 -5.17
C ILE A 12 12.60 5.30 -6.59
N GLU A 13 13.08 6.38 -7.21
CA GLU A 13 13.65 6.31 -8.55
C GLU A 13 14.86 5.36 -8.62
N VAL A 14 15.75 5.43 -7.62
CA VAL A 14 16.93 4.55 -7.56
C VAL A 14 16.52 3.10 -7.24
N PHE A 15 15.51 2.89 -6.40
CA PHE A 15 14.97 1.55 -6.15
C PHE A 15 14.31 0.96 -7.39
N ASP A 16 13.56 1.75 -8.15
CA ASP A 16 12.95 1.29 -9.38
C ASP A 16 14.00 0.87 -10.41
N GLU A 17 15.07 1.67 -10.56
CA GLU A 17 16.18 1.38 -11.48
C GLU A 17 17.01 0.15 -11.05
N LYS A 18 17.37 0.02 -9.77
CA LYS A 18 18.37 -0.94 -9.24
C LYS A 18 17.83 -2.00 -8.29
N GLY A 19 16.55 -1.90 -7.90
CA GLY A 19 15.95 -2.72 -6.86
C GLY A 19 16.63 -2.51 -5.53
N ILE A 20 16.56 -3.53 -4.68
CA ILE A 20 17.16 -3.50 -3.35
C ILE A 20 18.70 -3.37 -3.37
N ARG A 21 19.35 -3.49 -4.53
CA ARG A 21 20.81 -3.35 -4.67
C ARG A 21 21.30 -1.91 -4.73
N PHE A 22 20.40 -0.92 -4.76
CA PHE A 22 20.82 0.49 -4.72
C PHE A 22 21.73 0.76 -3.51
N THR A 23 22.57 1.77 -3.62
CA THR A 23 23.53 2.14 -2.57
C THR A 23 23.29 3.58 -2.11
N MET A 24 23.84 3.93 -0.94
CA MET A 24 23.85 5.32 -0.46
C MET A 24 24.65 6.24 -1.39
N ASP A 25 25.58 5.69 -2.18
CA ASP A 25 26.32 6.42 -3.22
C ASP A 25 25.41 6.80 -4.38
N ASP A 26 24.59 5.86 -4.85
CA ASP A 26 23.62 6.13 -5.89
C ASP A 26 22.67 7.25 -5.46
N LEU A 27 22.20 7.17 -4.23
CA LEU A 27 21.27 8.14 -3.67
C LEU A 27 21.91 9.53 -3.48
N SER A 28 23.15 9.59 -2.96
CA SER A 28 23.88 10.85 -2.78
C SER A 28 24.20 11.51 -4.12
N ALA A 29 24.59 10.72 -5.13
CA ALA A 29 24.84 11.21 -6.48
C ALA A 29 23.56 11.76 -7.11
N LYS A 30 22.43 11.04 -7.01
CA LYS A 30 21.13 11.49 -7.53
C LYS A 30 20.64 12.77 -6.88
N LEU A 31 20.87 12.94 -5.59
CA LEU A 31 20.50 14.12 -4.82
C LEU A 31 21.46 15.32 -5.01
N GLY A 32 22.68 15.10 -5.51
CA GLY A 32 23.72 16.11 -5.59
C GLY A 32 24.22 16.58 -4.22
N ILE A 33 24.21 15.70 -3.21
CA ILE A 33 24.70 15.99 -1.85
C ILE A 33 25.83 15.04 -1.45
N SER A 34 26.61 15.40 -0.43
CA SER A 34 27.66 14.52 0.07
C SER A 34 27.05 13.30 0.80
N LYS A 35 27.75 12.15 0.73
CA LYS A 35 27.40 10.99 1.56
C LYS A 35 27.27 11.35 3.04
N ARG A 36 28.20 12.14 3.54
CA ARG A 36 28.21 12.59 4.92
C ARG A 36 26.90 13.27 5.28
N THR A 37 26.46 14.23 4.45
CA THR A 37 25.18 14.93 4.65
C THR A 37 24.01 13.97 4.65
N LEU A 38 24.01 12.98 3.74
CA LEU A 38 22.93 11.99 3.64
C LEU A 38 22.87 11.11 4.91
N TYR A 39 24.02 10.60 5.39
CA TYR A 39 24.08 9.79 6.61
C TYR A 39 23.71 10.60 7.87
N GLU A 40 24.13 11.86 7.97
CA GLU A 40 23.83 12.73 9.13
C GLU A 40 22.34 13.11 9.19
N GLN A 41 21.65 13.22 8.05
CA GLN A 41 20.26 13.70 8.00
C GLN A 41 19.23 12.57 7.96
N ILE A 42 19.56 11.43 7.38
CA ILE A 42 18.62 10.33 7.15
C ILE A 42 19.06 9.05 7.88
N GLY A 43 20.36 8.81 7.99
CA GLY A 43 20.93 7.56 8.51
C GLY A 43 21.39 6.65 7.39
N ASN A 44 21.22 5.34 7.58
CA ASN A 44 21.67 4.32 6.66
C ASN A 44 20.57 3.94 5.63
N LYS A 45 20.86 2.98 4.77
CA LYS A 45 19.95 2.52 3.73
C LYS A 45 18.64 1.93 4.31
N GLU A 46 18.71 1.23 5.44
CA GLU A 46 17.52 0.69 6.11
C GLU A 46 16.61 1.83 6.58
N ASP A 47 17.20 2.93 7.09
CA ASP A 47 16.45 4.12 7.51
C ASP A 47 15.77 4.81 6.31
N VAL A 48 16.44 4.84 5.15
CA VAL A 48 15.82 5.35 3.89
C VAL A 48 14.61 4.51 3.50
N ILE A 49 14.72 3.18 3.53
CA ILE A 49 13.61 2.28 3.18
C ILE A 49 12.47 2.44 4.20
N ARG A 50 12.79 2.53 5.49
CA ARG A 50 11.80 2.75 6.56
C ARG A 50 11.06 4.08 6.37
N LEU A 51 11.78 5.15 6.06
CA LEU A 51 11.19 6.44 5.75
C LEU A 51 10.17 6.32 4.60
N PHE A 52 10.56 5.60 3.54
CA PHE A 52 9.67 5.36 2.40
C PHE A 52 8.40 4.59 2.81
N ILE A 53 8.53 3.52 3.61
CA ILE A 53 7.38 2.74 4.10
C ILE A 53 6.43 3.65 4.91
N GLN A 54 6.97 4.42 5.84
CA GLN A 54 6.18 5.33 6.69
C GLN A 54 5.42 6.38 5.87
N GLU A 55 6.06 7.02 4.92
CA GLU A 55 5.44 8.03 4.05
C GLU A 55 4.38 7.41 3.12
N ALA A 56 4.63 6.20 2.61
CA ALA A 56 3.67 5.47 1.79
C ALA A 56 2.37 5.22 2.57
N PHE A 57 2.46 4.69 3.79
CA PHE A 57 1.28 4.43 4.62
C PHE A 57 0.63 5.71 5.16
N ALA A 58 1.40 6.75 5.46
CA ALA A 58 0.84 8.07 5.81
C ALA A 58 -0.01 8.65 4.66
N SER A 59 0.46 8.50 3.42
CA SER A 59 -0.27 8.91 2.21
C SER A 59 -1.56 8.10 2.01
N ILE A 60 -1.54 6.79 2.27
CA ILE A 60 -2.76 5.95 2.24
C ILE A 60 -3.76 6.46 3.27
N LYS A 61 -3.32 6.71 4.50
CA LYS A 61 -4.19 7.19 5.59
C LYS A 61 -4.84 8.54 5.28
N GLU A 62 -4.10 9.46 4.68
CA GLU A 62 -4.64 10.74 4.25
C GLU A 62 -5.73 10.59 3.18
N GLN A 63 -5.50 9.72 2.19
CA GLN A 63 -6.48 9.42 1.14
C GLN A 63 -7.73 8.73 1.71
N GLU A 64 -7.54 7.77 2.62
CA GLU A 64 -8.63 7.09 3.34
C GLU A 64 -9.53 8.11 4.04
N GLN A 65 -8.96 9.03 4.81
CA GLN A 65 -9.73 10.06 5.53
C GLN A 65 -10.54 10.96 4.57
N ARG A 66 -9.98 11.31 3.42
CA ARG A 66 -10.71 12.10 2.41
C ARG A 66 -11.92 11.34 1.88
N ILE A 67 -11.77 10.05 1.54
CA ILE A 67 -12.86 9.22 1.03
C ILE A 67 -13.94 9.02 2.11
N LEU A 68 -13.54 8.72 3.33
CA LEU A 68 -14.45 8.48 4.45
C LEU A 68 -15.29 9.72 4.79
N SER A 69 -14.69 10.92 4.70
CA SER A 69 -15.37 12.20 4.96
C SER A 69 -16.25 12.69 3.81
N ASP A 70 -16.15 12.09 2.62
CA ASP A 70 -16.96 12.50 1.47
C ASP A 70 -18.41 12.02 1.62
N SER A 71 -19.31 12.96 1.89
CA SER A 71 -20.75 12.70 2.06
C SER A 71 -21.49 12.42 0.75
N SER A 72 -20.87 12.64 -0.40
CA SER A 72 -21.47 12.35 -1.71
C SER A 72 -21.39 10.86 -2.08
N LEU A 73 -20.51 10.09 -1.41
CA LEU A 73 -20.30 8.68 -1.65
C LEU A 73 -21.19 7.82 -0.74
N ASP A 74 -21.83 6.82 -1.32
CA ASP A 74 -22.51 5.79 -0.53
C ASP A 74 -21.52 4.80 0.10
N VAL A 75 -22.01 3.92 0.97
CA VAL A 75 -21.19 2.96 1.73
C VAL A 75 -20.40 2.02 0.81
N ILE A 76 -20.98 1.59 -0.31
CA ILE A 76 -20.32 0.67 -1.25
C ILE A 76 -19.26 1.40 -2.06
N GLU A 77 -19.55 2.61 -2.50
CA GLU A 77 -18.59 3.46 -3.20
C GLU A 77 -17.38 3.79 -2.32
N LYS A 78 -17.61 4.09 -1.03
CA LYS A 78 -16.52 4.29 -0.07
C LYS A 78 -15.65 3.05 0.04
N LEU A 79 -16.25 1.88 0.26
CA LEU A 79 -15.51 0.61 0.39
C LEU A 79 -14.69 0.29 -0.86
N LYS A 80 -15.29 0.44 -2.05
CA LYS A 80 -14.60 0.20 -3.33
C LYS A 80 -13.42 1.14 -3.57
N ARG A 81 -13.41 2.31 -2.94
CA ARG A 81 -12.32 3.30 -3.07
C ARG A 81 -11.29 3.19 -1.95
N VAL A 82 -11.72 2.84 -0.73
CA VAL A 82 -10.82 2.76 0.44
C VAL A 82 -9.92 1.53 0.38
N ILE A 83 -10.48 0.37 0.04
CA ILE A 83 -9.72 -0.88 0.10
C ILE A 83 -8.54 -0.91 -0.90
N PRO A 84 -8.69 -0.49 -2.19
CA PRO A 84 -7.58 -0.51 -3.14
C PRO A 84 -6.73 0.78 -3.14
N ILE A 85 -6.72 1.57 -2.05
CA ILE A 85 -5.89 2.78 -2.02
C ILE A 85 -4.42 2.41 -2.20
N MET A 86 -3.80 3.07 -3.18
CA MET A 86 -2.37 3.02 -3.40
C MET A 86 -1.68 4.25 -2.79
N PRO A 87 -0.44 4.13 -2.29
CA PRO A 87 0.33 5.30 -1.88
C PRO A 87 0.46 6.32 -3.04
N ALA A 88 0.55 7.60 -2.72
CA ALA A 88 0.69 8.68 -3.71
C ALA A 88 1.93 8.56 -4.61
N VAL A 89 2.87 7.68 -4.27
CA VAL A 89 4.08 7.37 -5.04
C VAL A 89 3.94 6.16 -5.96
N SER A 90 2.73 5.59 -6.07
CA SER A 90 2.46 4.35 -6.83
C SER A 90 2.82 4.45 -8.31
N ASP A 91 2.74 5.64 -8.89
CA ASP A 91 3.03 5.85 -10.32
C ASP A 91 4.51 5.67 -10.69
N VAL A 92 5.40 5.63 -9.70
CA VAL A 92 6.85 5.55 -9.90
C VAL A 92 7.42 4.22 -9.41
N LEU A 93 6.80 3.57 -8.44
CA LEU A 93 7.31 2.35 -7.81
C LEU A 93 6.73 1.08 -8.43
N ASP A 94 7.60 0.21 -8.93
CA ASP A 94 7.20 -1.16 -9.28
C ASP A 94 7.03 -2.05 -8.03
N TYR A 95 5.79 -2.13 -7.54
CA TYR A 95 5.45 -2.93 -6.35
C TYR A 95 5.76 -4.42 -6.51
N ARG A 96 5.92 -4.92 -7.76
CA ARG A 96 6.35 -6.31 -8.00
C ARG A 96 7.72 -6.60 -7.40
N ARG A 97 8.51 -5.56 -7.07
CA ARG A 97 9.85 -5.67 -6.48
C ARG A 97 9.87 -5.58 -4.95
N VAL A 98 8.73 -5.32 -4.32
CA VAL A 98 8.65 -5.19 -2.84
C VAL A 98 9.10 -6.50 -2.15
N TYR A 99 8.93 -7.66 -2.78
CA TYR A 99 9.46 -8.94 -2.28
C TYR A 99 10.99 -8.92 -2.04
N GLU A 100 11.73 -8.04 -2.71
CA GLU A 100 13.18 -7.89 -2.48
C GLU A 100 13.46 -7.35 -1.08
N ILE A 101 12.55 -6.53 -0.52
CA ILE A 101 12.63 -6.03 0.86
C ILE A 101 12.42 -7.19 1.83
N GLU A 102 11.46 -8.09 1.60
CA GLU A 102 11.24 -9.28 2.43
C GLU A 102 12.54 -10.10 2.59
N LYS A 103 13.22 -10.34 1.48
CA LYS A 103 14.45 -11.16 1.48
C LYS A 103 15.65 -10.48 2.13
N THR A 104 15.77 -9.17 1.98
CA THR A 104 16.98 -8.43 2.41
C THR A 104 16.82 -7.79 3.79
N TYR A 105 15.61 -7.31 4.09
CA TYR A 105 15.25 -6.60 5.32
C TYR A 105 13.95 -7.14 5.91
N PRO A 106 13.92 -8.39 6.41
CA PRO A 106 12.68 -9.03 6.87
C PRO A 106 11.98 -8.25 7.99
N LYS A 107 12.71 -7.48 8.81
CA LYS A 107 12.12 -6.62 9.83
C LYS A 107 11.33 -5.46 9.22
N LEU A 108 11.83 -4.84 8.16
CA LEU A 108 11.09 -3.79 7.44
C LEU A 108 9.88 -4.35 6.72
N PHE A 109 9.97 -5.56 6.20
CA PHE A 109 8.81 -6.21 5.60
C PHE A 109 7.74 -6.52 6.66
N ALA A 110 8.12 -6.93 7.86
CA ALA A 110 7.19 -7.09 8.99
C ALA A 110 6.49 -5.75 9.38
N GLU A 111 7.17 -4.61 9.23
CA GLU A 111 6.54 -3.29 9.39
C GLU A 111 5.45 -3.07 8.32
N ILE A 112 5.70 -3.44 7.04
CA ILE A 112 4.67 -3.40 5.98
C ILE A 112 3.48 -4.29 6.33
N GLU A 113 3.70 -5.55 6.74
CA GLU A 113 2.64 -6.46 7.17
C GLU A 113 1.85 -5.89 8.34
N GLY A 114 2.53 -5.29 9.32
CA GLY A 114 1.91 -4.62 10.45
C GLY A 114 0.99 -3.47 10.03
N HIS A 115 1.42 -2.64 9.09
CA HIS A 115 0.59 -1.57 8.53
C HIS A 115 -0.63 -2.09 7.77
N LEU A 116 -0.48 -3.17 6.99
CA LEU A 116 -1.61 -3.78 6.27
C LEU A 116 -2.65 -4.39 7.22
N GLN A 117 -2.24 -4.83 8.41
CA GLN A 117 -3.15 -5.37 9.44
C GLN A 117 -3.79 -4.27 10.31
N ALA A 118 -3.15 -3.11 10.42
CA ALA A 118 -3.60 -2.02 11.28
C ALA A 118 -4.73 -1.19 10.65
N ASP A 119 -5.34 -0.37 11.49
CA ASP A 119 -6.24 0.74 11.08
C ASP A 119 -7.48 0.34 10.26
N TRP A 120 -8.01 -0.88 10.46
CA TRP A 120 -9.21 -1.35 9.77
C TRP A 120 -10.53 -0.92 10.41
N ASP A 121 -10.53 -0.25 11.55
CA ASP A 121 -11.73 0.02 12.33
C ASP A 121 -12.80 0.76 11.52
N GLN A 122 -12.41 1.79 10.76
CA GLN A 122 -13.34 2.58 9.94
C GLN A 122 -13.85 1.78 8.73
N THR A 123 -13.00 1.00 8.09
CA THR A 123 -13.38 0.11 6.97
C THR A 123 -14.31 -1.01 7.46
N MET A 124 -14.05 -1.58 8.65
CA MET A 124 -14.94 -2.55 9.29
C MET A 124 -16.30 -1.95 9.60
N ALA A 125 -16.35 -0.72 10.14
CA ALA A 125 -17.61 -0.03 10.38
C ALA A 125 -18.41 0.22 9.08
N LEU A 126 -17.75 0.51 7.96
CA LEU A 126 -18.41 0.62 6.65
C LEU A 126 -18.96 -0.73 6.17
N ILE A 127 -18.24 -1.83 6.37
CA ILE A 127 -18.72 -3.18 6.01
C ILE A 127 -19.97 -3.53 6.83
N GLU A 128 -19.94 -3.30 8.14
CA GLU A 128 -21.09 -3.53 9.03
C GLU A 128 -22.29 -2.66 8.65
N GLU A 129 -22.05 -1.38 8.30
CA GLU A 129 -23.08 -0.49 7.78
C GLU A 129 -23.69 -1.02 6.47
N GLY A 130 -22.86 -1.49 5.54
CA GLY A 130 -23.32 -2.09 4.29
C GLY A 130 -24.19 -3.33 4.49
N ILE A 131 -23.84 -4.17 5.49
CA ILE A 131 -24.64 -5.33 5.89
C ILE A 131 -25.99 -4.87 6.50
N ARG A 132 -25.97 -3.87 7.39
CA ARG A 132 -27.18 -3.33 8.02
C ARG A 132 -28.13 -2.71 7.01
N GLN A 133 -27.59 -2.03 6.00
CA GLN A 133 -28.35 -1.46 4.89
C GLN A 133 -28.80 -2.52 3.85
N LYS A 134 -28.47 -3.78 4.04
CA LYS A 134 -28.73 -4.88 3.09
C LYS A 134 -28.11 -4.64 1.69
N ARG A 135 -27.05 -3.86 1.61
CA ARG A 135 -26.24 -3.67 0.40
C ARG A 135 -25.19 -4.78 0.27
N ILE A 136 -24.72 -5.29 1.40
CA ILE A 136 -23.80 -6.42 1.50
C ILE A 136 -24.57 -7.60 2.12
N LYS A 137 -24.34 -8.79 1.58
CA LYS A 137 -24.88 -10.05 2.11
C LYS A 137 -24.42 -10.26 3.57
N PRO A 138 -25.17 -11.03 4.38
CA PRO A 138 -24.75 -11.34 5.74
C PRO A 138 -23.48 -12.22 5.71
N ILE A 139 -22.35 -11.59 5.94
CA ILE A 139 -21.02 -12.19 6.00
C ILE A 139 -20.37 -11.85 7.34
N HIS A 140 -19.30 -12.56 7.70
CA HIS A 140 -18.44 -12.16 8.81
C HIS A 140 -17.42 -11.11 8.36
N PRO A 141 -17.49 -9.84 8.83
CA PRO A 141 -16.57 -8.77 8.41
C PRO A 141 -15.09 -9.12 8.61
N VAL A 142 -14.78 -9.81 9.72
CA VAL A 142 -13.41 -10.25 10.02
C VAL A 142 -12.88 -11.22 8.95
N ILE A 143 -13.71 -12.14 8.45
CA ILE A 143 -13.28 -13.07 7.38
C ILE A 143 -13.01 -12.31 6.08
N LEU A 144 -13.85 -11.33 5.74
CA LEU A 144 -13.60 -10.49 4.57
C LEU A 144 -12.29 -9.71 4.71
N LYS A 145 -12.02 -9.11 5.88
CA LYS A 145 -10.76 -8.46 6.18
C LYS A 145 -9.57 -9.40 5.96
N GLU A 146 -9.61 -10.59 6.55
CA GLU A 146 -8.50 -11.55 6.45
C GLU A 146 -8.28 -12.03 5.00
N MET A 147 -9.33 -12.18 4.20
CA MET A 147 -9.21 -12.48 2.77
C MET A 147 -8.50 -11.34 2.02
N ILE A 148 -8.86 -10.10 2.30
CA ILE A 148 -8.24 -8.93 1.66
C ILE A 148 -6.77 -8.80 2.07
N VAL A 149 -6.50 -8.74 3.38
CA VAL A 149 -5.14 -8.57 3.91
C VAL A 149 -4.24 -9.74 3.55
N GLY A 150 -4.75 -10.97 3.65
CA GLY A 150 -4.01 -12.17 3.25
C GLY A 150 -3.63 -12.16 1.77
N THR A 151 -4.52 -11.70 0.90
CA THR A 151 -4.25 -11.57 -0.53
C THR A 151 -3.25 -10.45 -0.81
N MET A 152 -3.41 -9.27 -0.17
CA MET A 152 -2.45 -8.16 -0.29
C MET A 152 -1.04 -8.61 0.13
N ASN A 153 -0.91 -9.26 1.29
CA ASN A 153 0.36 -9.81 1.75
C ASN A 153 0.95 -10.81 0.75
N ARG A 154 0.12 -11.71 0.20
CA ARG A 154 0.58 -12.68 -0.79
C ARG A 154 1.09 -12.02 -2.07
N MET A 155 0.43 -10.95 -2.52
CA MET A 155 0.84 -10.19 -3.70
C MET A 155 2.21 -9.52 -3.52
N LEU A 156 2.57 -9.11 -2.30
CA LEU A 156 3.84 -8.43 -2.00
C LEU A 156 4.98 -9.42 -1.68
N LYS A 157 4.65 -10.70 -1.41
CA LYS A 157 5.65 -11.73 -1.08
C LYS A 157 6.15 -12.47 -2.31
N ASP A 158 7.37 -12.99 -2.19
CA ASP A 158 8.03 -13.77 -3.23
C ASP A 158 8.04 -13.04 -4.58
N ARG A 159 7.78 -13.79 -5.64
CA ARG A 159 7.71 -13.27 -7.01
C ARG A 159 6.30 -13.37 -7.60
N PHE A 160 5.28 -13.46 -6.77
CA PHE A 160 3.92 -13.75 -7.23
C PHE A 160 3.47 -12.83 -8.38
N LEU A 161 3.59 -11.52 -8.21
CA LEU A 161 3.20 -10.55 -9.24
C LEU A 161 4.11 -10.59 -10.47
N MET A 162 5.41 -10.83 -10.28
CA MET A 162 6.34 -11.01 -11.41
C MET A 162 5.98 -12.24 -12.25
N ASP A 163 5.64 -13.34 -11.59
CA ASP A 163 5.35 -14.62 -12.26
C ASP A 163 3.97 -14.59 -12.95
N THR A 164 3.03 -13.76 -12.47
CA THR A 164 1.71 -13.57 -13.10
C THR A 164 1.69 -12.45 -14.14
N ASN A 165 2.74 -11.65 -14.22
CA ASN A 165 2.84 -10.46 -15.07
C ASN A 165 1.74 -9.41 -14.81
N LEU A 166 1.23 -9.35 -13.58
CA LEU A 166 0.28 -8.34 -13.11
C LEU A 166 1.00 -7.25 -12.35
N THR A 167 0.54 -6.02 -12.47
CA THR A 167 0.90 -4.96 -11.52
C THR A 167 0.13 -5.14 -10.22
N TYR A 168 0.62 -4.56 -9.13
CA TYR A 168 -0.08 -4.62 -7.84
C TYR A 168 -1.45 -3.93 -7.91
N ASP A 169 -1.57 -2.81 -8.62
CA ASP A 169 -2.82 -2.07 -8.81
C ASP A 169 -3.86 -2.89 -9.59
N GLU A 170 -3.45 -3.53 -10.70
CA GLU A 170 -4.33 -4.43 -11.46
C GLU A 170 -4.84 -5.59 -10.61
N ALA A 171 -3.93 -6.23 -9.86
CA ALA A 171 -4.28 -7.35 -8.99
C ALA A 171 -5.22 -6.94 -7.84
N LEU A 172 -5.03 -5.75 -7.24
CA LEU A 172 -5.94 -5.21 -6.23
C LEU A 172 -7.32 -4.93 -6.80
N LYS A 173 -7.40 -4.27 -7.96
CA LYS A 173 -8.69 -3.97 -8.62
C LYS A 173 -9.45 -5.25 -8.94
N GLU A 174 -8.78 -6.23 -9.53
CA GLU A 174 -9.40 -7.52 -9.85
C GLU A 174 -9.88 -8.26 -8.59
N MET A 175 -9.07 -8.28 -7.53
CA MET A 175 -9.46 -8.85 -6.24
C MET A 175 -10.73 -8.18 -5.69
N ILE A 176 -10.80 -6.85 -5.73
CA ILE A 176 -11.95 -6.09 -5.25
C ILE A 176 -13.19 -6.39 -6.09
N ASP A 177 -13.07 -6.43 -7.40
CA ASP A 177 -14.20 -6.74 -8.29
C ASP A 177 -14.75 -8.15 -8.04
N ILE A 178 -13.88 -9.15 -7.87
CA ILE A 178 -14.27 -10.52 -7.52
C ILE A 178 -15.01 -10.55 -6.19
N LEU A 179 -14.44 -9.92 -5.14
CA LEU A 179 -15.01 -9.92 -3.80
C LEU A 179 -16.37 -9.21 -3.78
N PHE A 180 -16.45 -8.01 -4.36
CA PHE A 180 -17.70 -7.23 -4.34
C PHE A 180 -18.80 -7.87 -5.20
N THR A 181 -18.48 -8.49 -6.34
CA THR A 181 -19.44 -9.28 -7.12
C THR A 181 -20.01 -10.42 -6.28
N GLY A 182 -19.19 -11.06 -5.44
CA GLY A 182 -19.64 -12.16 -4.57
C GLY A 182 -20.49 -11.72 -3.38
N ILE A 183 -20.23 -10.55 -2.80
CA ILE A 183 -20.83 -10.12 -1.52
C ILE A 183 -21.95 -9.09 -1.63
N LEU A 184 -22.12 -8.39 -2.76
CA LEU A 184 -23.22 -7.48 -2.95
C LEU A 184 -24.55 -8.24 -3.14
N HIS A 185 -25.64 -7.68 -2.63
CA HIS A 185 -26.96 -8.13 -3.03
C HIS A 185 -27.18 -7.77 -4.50
N GLU A 186 -27.78 -8.68 -5.26
CA GLU A 186 -28.29 -8.36 -6.59
C GLU A 186 -29.30 -7.19 -6.47
N ALA A 187 -29.19 -6.21 -7.36
CA ALA A 187 -30.19 -5.17 -7.41
C ALA A 187 -31.55 -5.82 -7.66
N PRO A 188 -32.61 -5.44 -6.95
CA PRO A 188 -33.96 -5.93 -7.31
C PRO A 188 -34.25 -5.54 -8.77
N LEU A 189 -34.62 -6.54 -9.56
CA LEU A 189 -35.08 -6.40 -10.94
C LEU A 189 -36.22 -5.42 -11.04
#